data_ce5e0e30b4e5a1a5514e241dd90a2a5a
#
_entry.id   ce5e0e30b4e5a1a5514e241dd90a2a5a
#
_cell.length_a   1.000
_cell.length_b   1.000
_cell.length_c   1.000
_cell.angle_alpha   90.00
_cell.angle_beta   90.00
_cell.angle_gamma   90.00
#
_symmetry.space_group_name_H-M   'P 1'
#
loop_
_entity.id
_entity.type
_entity.pdbx_description
1 polymer ?
#
loop_
_entity_poly.entity_id
_entity_poly.type
_entity_poly.pdbx_seq_one_letter_code
_entity_poly.pdbx_strand_id
1 'polypeptide(L)'
;ESISAIHQGVTLTRNLVTEPPNVMTPPKIAEYAKSLSEYGVDVKVLGEKEMKKLGMGSLLGVGQGSIHESQLVIMKWNGARNKKKKPIAFIGKGVSFDTGGVSLKPSNGMEEMKYDMGGSGVVIGLMKALALRKAKANVIGVVGLVENHIGSKAQRPSDVVKSYSGKTIEVLNT
;
A
#
# COMPACT_ATOMS: atom_id res chain seq x y z
N GLU A 1 0.64 -21.17 19.77
CA GLU A 1 1.53 -20.42 18.84
C GLU A 1 0.79 -19.88 17.61
N SER A 2 -0.01 -20.71 16.88
CA SER A 2 -0.69 -20.26 15.65
C SER A 2 -1.76 -19.19 15.91
N ILE A 3 -2.55 -19.32 16.97
CA ILE A 3 -3.60 -18.34 17.34
C ILE A 3 -2.95 -17.01 17.73
N SER A 4 -1.88 -17.03 18.51
CA SER A 4 -1.14 -15.82 18.90
C SER A 4 -0.58 -15.08 17.68
N ALA A 5 -0.05 -15.79 16.69
CA ALA A 5 0.46 -15.20 15.46
C ALA A 5 -0.64 -14.52 14.64
N ILE A 6 -1.82 -15.16 14.53
CA ILE A 6 -2.99 -14.57 13.88
C ILE A 6 -3.44 -13.31 14.64
N HIS A 7 -3.55 -13.40 15.97
CA HIS A 7 -3.93 -12.25 16.80
C HIS A 7 -2.97 -11.06 16.59
N GLN A 8 -1.67 -11.29 16.56
CA GLN A 8 -0.69 -10.24 16.33
C GLN A 8 -0.84 -9.59 14.93
N GLY A 9 -1.15 -10.38 13.90
CA GLY A 9 -1.44 -9.87 12.56
C GLY A 9 -2.70 -9.01 12.52
N VAL A 10 -3.78 -9.51 13.14
CA VAL A 10 -5.04 -8.77 13.25
C VAL A 10 -4.87 -7.48 14.05
N THR A 11 -4.16 -7.53 15.18
CA THR A 11 -3.87 -6.34 15.99
C THR A 11 -3.08 -5.30 15.21
N LEU A 12 -2.05 -5.73 14.46
CA LEU A 12 -1.30 -4.81 13.60
C LEU A 12 -2.21 -4.15 12.55
N THR A 13 -3.05 -4.93 11.86
CA THR A 13 -4.02 -4.40 10.89
C THR A 13 -4.92 -3.34 11.54
N ARG A 14 -5.51 -3.65 12.68
CA ARG A 14 -6.42 -2.74 13.38
C ARG A 14 -5.72 -1.46 13.81
N ASN A 15 -4.51 -1.55 14.34
CA ASN A 15 -3.72 -0.39 14.74
C ASN A 15 -3.41 0.50 13.54
N LEU A 16 -2.95 -0.07 12.41
CA LEU A 16 -2.68 0.69 11.20
C LEU A 16 -3.91 1.45 10.69
N VAL A 17 -5.07 0.80 10.70
CA VAL A 17 -6.32 1.36 10.17
C VAL A 17 -6.94 2.38 11.14
N THR A 18 -6.70 2.25 12.45
CA THR A 18 -7.29 3.15 13.46
C THR A 18 -6.53 4.47 13.59
N GLU A 19 -5.23 4.46 13.34
CA GLU A 19 -4.39 5.66 13.46
C GLU A 19 -4.86 6.79 12.53
N PRO A 20 -4.76 8.05 12.97
CA PRO A 20 -5.18 9.19 12.15
C PRO A 20 -4.23 9.41 10.95
N PRO A 21 -4.73 9.99 9.84
CA PRO A 21 -3.97 10.11 8.61
C PRO A 21 -2.75 11.04 8.70
N ASN A 22 -2.75 12.00 9.62
CA ASN A 22 -1.57 12.84 9.89
C ASN A 22 -0.40 12.08 10.55
N VAL A 23 -0.68 10.88 11.10
CA VAL A 23 0.32 9.95 11.62
C VAL A 23 0.60 8.84 10.60
N MET A 24 -0.46 8.27 10.01
CA MET A 24 -0.38 7.12 9.12
C MET A 24 -0.20 7.54 7.66
N THR A 25 0.87 8.30 7.39
CA THR A 25 1.26 8.72 6.03
C THR A 25 1.81 7.55 5.21
N PRO A 26 1.88 7.64 3.87
CA PRO A 26 2.43 6.58 3.03
C PRO A 26 3.83 6.11 3.45
N PRO A 27 4.82 6.99 3.75
CA PRO A 27 6.10 6.56 4.29
C PRO A 27 5.98 5.83 5.63
N LYS A 28 5.07 6.26 6.52
CA LYS A 28 4.88 5.63 7.82
C LYS A 28 4.32 4.21 7.70
N ILE A 29 3.36 3.99 6.81
CA ILE A 29 2.85 2.64 6.53
C ILE A 29 3.97 1.75 5.99
N ALA A 30 4.83 2.29 5.10
CA ALA A 30 5.98 1.55 4.57
C ALA A 30 7.00 1.18 5.65
N GLU A 31 7.22 2.02 6.66
CA GLU A 31 8.06 1.70 7.83
C GLU A 31 7.52 0.48 8.58
N TYR A 32 6.20 0.42 8.83
CA TYR A 32 5.57 -0.75 9.46
C TYR A 32 5.74 -2.02 8.62
N ALA A 33 5.56 -1.91 7.31
CA ALA A 33 5.80 -3.04 6.41
C ALA A 33 7.27 -3.48 6.44
N LYS A 34 8.22 -2.52 6.46
CA LYS A 34 9.66 -2.78 6.52
C LYS A 34 10.08 -3.47 7.80
N SER A 35 9.44 -3.17 8.94
CA SER A 35 9.74 -3.83 10.22
C SER A 35 9.48 -5.35 10.18
N LEU A 36 8.67 -5.84 9.22
CA LEU A 36 8.44 -7.29 9.07
C LEU A 36 9.70 -8.06 8.67
N SER A 37 10.76 -7.38 8.24
CA SER A 37 12.07 -8.01 7.99
C SER A 37 12.65 -8.67 9.25
N GLU A 38 12.31 -8.18 10.44
CA GLU A 38 12.68 -8.78 11.73
C GLU A 38 12.11 -10.20 11.91
N TYR A 39 11.02 -10.51 11.21
CA TYR A 39 10.38 -11.84 11.22
C TYR A 39 10.77 -12.70 10.01
N GLY A 40 11.76 -12.26 9.21
CA GLY A 40 12.25 -12.99 8.04
C GLY A 40 11.45 -12.76 6.75
N VAL A 41 10.63 -11.72 6.68
CA VAL A 41 10.00 -11.27 5.44
C VAL A 41 11.03 -10.46 4.63
N ASP A 42 11.24 -10.80 3.37
CA ASP A 42 12.03 -9.97 2.46
C ASP A 42 11.18 -8.79 1.99
N VAL A 43 11.57 -7.57 2.39
CA VAL A 43 10.79 -6.35 2.14
C VAL A 43 11.59 -5.39 1.27
N LYS A 44 10.99 -5.02 0.14
CA LYS A 44 11.51 -3.99 -0.76
C LYS A 44 10.53 -2.82 -0.82
N VAL A 45 11.04 -1.61 -0.62
CA VAL A 45 10.28 -0.36 -0.76
C VAL A 45 10.81 0.38 -1.99
N LEU A 46 9.91 0.75 -2.89
CA LEU A 46 10.19 1.60 -4.05
C LEU A 46 9.63 2.99 -3.76
N GLY A 47 10.50 4.00 -3.83
CA GLY A 47 10.10 5.40 -3.78
C GLY A 47 9.68 5.94 -5.16
N GLU A 48 9.25 7.20 -5.22
CA GLU A 48 8.75 7.82 -6.46
C GLU A 48 9.78 7.80 -7.59
N LYS A 49 11.05 8.04 -7.28
CA LYS A 49 12.13 8.02 -8.28
C LYS A 49 12.26 6.65 -8.97
N GLU A 50 12.15 5.57 -8.22
CA GLU A 50 12.22 4.21 -8.76
C GLU A 50 10.94 3.86 -9.53
N MET A 51 9.79 4.19 -8.97
CA MET A 51 8.49 3.97 -9.63
C MET A 51 8.37 4.75 -10.94
N LYS A 52 8.90 5.98 -10.99
CA LYS A 52 8.95 6.79 -12.22
C LYS A 52 9.82 6.13 -13.30
N LYS A 53 10.98 5.59 -12.93
CA LYS A 53 11.84 4.83 -13.86
C LYS A 53 11.16 3.58 -14.41
N LEU A 54 10.29 2.96 -13.62
CA LEU A 54 9.50 1.79 -14.00
C LEU A 54 8.23 2.14 -14.79
N GLY A 55 7.92 3.42 -14.99
CA GLY A 55 6.73 3.85 -15.74
C GLY A 55 5.42 3.67 -14.99
N MET A 56 5.44 3.71 -13.66
CA MET A 56 4.24 3.55 -12.80
C MET A 56 3.42 4.85 -12.71
N GLY A 57 3.10 5.47 -13.84
CA GLY A 57 2.44 6.77 -13.90
C GLY A 57 1.04 6.78 -13.30
N SER A 58 0.29 5.69 -13.38
CA SER A 58 -1.05 5.60 -12.78
C SER A 58 -1.03 5.66 -11.26
N LEU A 59 -0.07 5.00 -10.60
CA LEU A 59 0.07 5.07 -9.14
C LEU A 59 0.59 6.44 -8.71
N LEU A 60 1.61 6.93 -9.39
CA LEU A 60 2.22 8.23 -9.10
C LEU A 60 1.23 9.39 -9.29
N GLY A 61 0.34 9.29 -10.28
CA GLY A 61 -0.68 10.28 -10.55
C GLY A 61 -1.61 10.52 -9.38
N VAL A 62 -2.00 9.46 -8.67
CA VAL A 62 -2.88 9.58 -7.49
C VAL A 62 -2.21 10.37 -6.36
N GLY A 63 -0.92 10.12 -6.11
CA GLY A 63 -0.19 10.73 -4.99
C GLY A 63 0.47 12.09 -5.29
N GLN A 64 0.52 12.52 -6.55
CA GLN A 64 1.33 13.69 -6.93
C GLN A 64 0.82 15.03 -6.38
N GLY A 65 -0.39 15.09 -5.84
CA GLY A 65 -0.94 16.26 -5.17
C GLY A 65 -0.50 16.40 -3.70
N SER A 66 -0.03 15.31 -3.10
CA SER A 66 0.41 15.28 -1.70
C SER A 66 1.84 15.79 -1.53
N ILE A 67 2.15 16.23 -0.30
CA ILE A 67 3.53 16.51 0.13
C ILE A 67 4.26 15.21 0.57
N HIS A 68 3.52 14.15 0.82
CA HIS A 68 4.07 12.85 1.24
C HIS A 68 4.45 12.01 0.03
N GLU A 69 5.65 11.45 0.07
CA GLU A 69 6.17 10.60 -1.00
C GLU A 69 5.32 9.32 -1.16
N SER A 70 4.86 9.06 -2.38
CA SER A 70 4.21 7.80 -2.74
C SER A 70 5.21 6.65 -2.68
N GLN A 71 4.77 5.48 -2.24
CA GLN A 71 5.63 4.31 -2.13
C GLN A 71 4.94 3.03 -2.59
N LEU A 72 5.70 2.09 -3.12
CA LEU A 72 5.26 0.73 -3.38
C LEU A 72 6.08 -0.22 -2.52
N VAL A 73 5.40 -1.02 -1.70
CA VAL A 73 6.07 -2.01 -0.85
C VAL A 73 5.79 -3.41 -1.38
N ILE A 74 6.85 -4.19 -1.54
CA ILE A 74 6.80 -5.61 -1.93
C ILE A 74 7.36 -6.41 -0.77
N MET A 75 6.55 -7.32 -0.24
CA MET A 75 6.86 -8.19 0.88
C MET A 75 6.85 -9.64 0.40
N LYS A 76 7.93 -10.40 0.62
CA LYS A 76 8.02 -11.80 0.20
C LYS A 76 8.24 -12.70 1.40
N TRP A 77 7.40 -13.72 1.52
CA TRP A 77 7.55 -14.83 2.44
C TRP A 77 7.82 -16.11 1.67
N ASN A 78 8.98 -16.71 1.87
CA ASN A 78 9.44 -17.91 1.17
C ASN A 78 9.44 -19.13 2.11
N GLY A 79 8.26 -19.50 2.64
CA GLY A 79 8.11 -20.56 3.64
C GLY A 79 7.91 -21.97 3.08
N ALA A 80 7.59 -22.13 1.78
CA ALA A 80 7.41 -23.46 1.19
C ALA A 80 8.72 -24.26 1.16
N ARG A 81 8.62 -25.61 1.28
CA ARG A 81 9.77 -26.51 1.06
C ARG A 81 10.35 -26.33 -0.34
N ASN A 82 9.47 -26.33 -1.34
CA ASN A 82 9.85 -26.04 -2.72
C ASN A 82 9.84 -24.51 -2.95
N LYS A 83 11.02 -23.89 -2.92
CA LYS A 83 11.21 -22.46 -3.13
C LYS A 83 10.83 -21.99 -4.54
N LYS A 84 10.79 -22.91 -5.53
CA LYS A 84 10.39 -22.60 -6.91
C LYS A 84 8.88 -22.62 -7.11
N LYS A 85 8.11 -23.07 -6.13
CA LYS A 85 6.64 -23.03 -6.20
C LYS A 85 6.19 -21.59 -6.36
N LYS A 86 5.33 -21.32 -7.35
CA LYS A 86 4.76 -19.97 -7.60
C LYS A 86 4.12 -19.45 -6.32
N PRO A 87 4.39 -18.20 -5.92
CA PRO A 87 3.78 -17.62 -4.74
C PRO A 87 2.31 -17.25 -4.99
N ILE A 88 1.56 -17.20 -3.90
CA ILE A 88 0.24 -16.54 -3.88
C ILE A 88 0.49 -15.05 -3.67
N ALA A 89 -0.14 -14.21 -4.49
CA ALA A 89 -0.03 -12.76 -4.38
C ALA A 89 -1.26 -12.16 -3.70
N PHE A 90 -1.02 -11.27 -2.73
CA PHE A 90 -2.03 -10.42 -2.11
C PHE A 90 -1.69 -8.97 -2.41
N ILE A 91 -2.68 -8.23 -2.91
CA ILE A 91 -2.52 -6.83 -3.29
C ILE A 91 -3.46 -6.01 -2.41
N GLY A 92 -2.90 -4.99 -1.75
CA GLY A 92 -3.64 -4.11 -0.84
C GLY A 92 -3.67 -2.67 -1.33
N LYS A 93 -4.85 -2.07 -1.40
CA LYS A 93 -5.04 -0.62 -1.58
C LYS A 93 -4.53 0.09 -0.33
N GLY A 94 -3.71 1.13 -0.53
CA GLY A 94 -3.07 1.88 0.55
C GLY A 94 -3.16 3.39 0.34
N VAL A 95 -4.36 3.90 0.10
CA VAL A 95 -4.59 5.36 0.09
C VAL A 95 -4.74 5.82 1.54
N SER A 96 -3.70 6.45 2.09
CA SER A 96 -3.64 6.81 3.51
C SER A 96 -4.71 7.81 3.93
N PHE A 97 -5.10 8.69 3.02
CA PHE A 97 -6.29 9.53 3.08
C PHE A 97 -6.73 9.88 1.66
N ASP A 98 -8.03 9.89 1.41
CA ASP A 98 -8.60 10.17 0.08
C ASP A 98 -9.55 11.37 0.11
N THR A 99 -9.05 12.54 -0.25
CA THR A 99 -9.89 13.73 -0.45
C THR A 99 -10.71 13.68 -1.74
N GLY A 100 -10.40 12.73 -2.64
CA GLY A 100 -10.88 12.73 -4.03
C GLY A 100 -9.94 13.46 -4.98
N GLY A 101 -8.93 14.16 -4.49
CA GLY A 101 -8.05 14.99 -5.31
C GLY A 101 -8.80 16.19 -5.89
N VAL A 102 -8.57 16.51 -7.17
CA VAL A 102 -9.27 17.62 -7.86
C VAL A 102 -10.78 17.32 -7.99
N SER A 103 -11.18 16.06 -8.13
CA SER A 103 -12.57 15.61 -8.03
C SER A 103 -13.00 15.48 -6.57
N LEU A 104 -12.97 16.60 -5.84
CA LEU A 104 -13.13 16.67 -4.39
C LEU A 104 -14.44 16.03 -3.91
N LYS A 105 -14.33 15.18 -2.90
CA LYS A 105 -15.47 14.56 -2.22
C LYS A 105 -16.24 15.62 -1.38
N PRO A 106 -17.56 15.42 -1.16
CA PRO A 106 -18.29 16.18 -0.14
C PRO A 106 -17.64 16.02 1.24
N SER A 107 -17.73 17.07 2.08
CA SER A 107 -17.16 17.03 3.44
C SER A 107 -17.83 16.00 4.35
N ASN A 108 -19.13 15.75 4.15
CA ASN A 108 -19.89 14.78 4.93
C ASN A 108 -19.36 13.35 4.70
N GLY A 109 -18.84 12.72 5.74
CA GLY A 109 -18.26 11.38 5.70
C GLY A 109 -16.83 11.33 5.15
N MET A 110 -16.19 12.47 4.83
CA MET A 110 -14.81 12.48 4.33
C MET A 110 -13.84 11.97 5.40
N GLU A 111 -14.12 12.13 6.68
CA GLU A 111 -13.33 11.61 7.79
C GLU A 111 -13.17 10.07 7.76
N GLU A 112 -14.13 9.35 7.15
CA GLU A 112 -14.07 7.91 6.95
C GLU A 112 -12.96 7.51 5.94
N MET A 113 -12.49 8.46 5.14
CA MET A 113 -11.44 8.20 4.14
C MET A 113 -10.06 7.90 4.75
N LYS A 114 -9.90 8.02 6.07
CA LYS A 114 -8.74 7.47 6.80
C LYS A 114 -8.66 5.94 6.69
N TYR A 115 -9.78 5.27 6.41
CA TYR A 115 -9.86 3.81 6.25
C TYR A 115 -9.53 3.32 4.83
N ASP A 116 -9.28 4.21 3.89
CA ASP A 116 -9.02 3.87 2.49
C ASP A 116 -7.68 3.15 2.24
N MET A 117 -6.91 2.97 3.29
CA MET A 117 -5.70 2.15 3.36
C MET A 117 -5.92 0.77 4.02
N GLY A 118 -7.16 0.41 4.35
CA GLY A 118 -7.49 -0.83 5.04
C GLY A 118 -6.98 -2.08 4.32
N GLY A 119 -7.01 -2.09 2.99
CA GLY A 119 -6.46 -3.17 2.17
C GLY A 119 -4.96 -3.39 2.40
N SER A 120 -4.18 -2.32 2.48
CA SER A 120 -2.75 -2.41 2.79
C SER A 120 -2.52 -2.88 4.23
N GLY A 121 -3.32 -2.41 5.19
CA GLY A 121 -3.27 -2.86 6.57
C GLY A 121 -3.50 -4.37 6.68
N VAL A 122 -4.50 -4.91 5.97
CA VAL A 122 -4.79 -6.35 5.93
C VAL A 122 -3.62 -7.14 5.35
N VAL A 123 -3.03 -6.69 4.24
CA VAL A 123 -1.89 -7.38 3.60
C VAL A 123 -0.67 -7.38 4.52
N ILE A 124 -0.36 -6.25 5.17
CA ILE A 124 0.77 -6.15 6.12
C ILE A 124 0.55 -7.07 7.33
N GLY A 125 -0.65 -7.04 7.91
CA GLY A 125 -1.00 -7.93 9.03
C GLY A 125 -0.98 -9.41 8.66
N LEU A 126 -1.45 -9.76 7.46
CA LEU A 126 -1.36 -11.12 6.92
C LEU A 126 0.10 -11.58 6.80
N MET A 127 0.97 -10.75 6.22
CA MET A 127 2.38 -11.09 6.06
C MET A 127 3.07 -11.31 7.41
N LYS A 128 2.73 -10.50 8.44
CA LYS A 128 3.19 -10.71 9.81
C LYS A 128 2.72 -12.06 10.36
N ALA A 129 1.44 -12.37 10.23
CA ALA A 129 0.88 -13.63 10.72
C ALA A 129 1.52 -14.85 10.04
N LEU A 130 1.75 -14.80 8.73
CA LEU A 130 2.40 -15.86 7.97
C LEU A 130 3.85 -16.09 8.43
N ALA A 131 4.60 -15.02 8.66
CA ALA A 131 5.98 -15.09 9.13
C ALA A 131 6.06 -15.67 10.55
N LEU A 132 5.25 -15.17 11.48
CA LEU A 132 5.21 -15.66 12.87
C LEU A 132 4.79 -17.14 12.96
N ARG A 133 3.87 -17.57 12.07
CA ARG A 133 3.45 -18.99 11.98
C ARG A 133 4.46 -19.88 11.26
N LYS A 134 5.50 -19.31 10.67
CA LYS A 134 6.42 -20.03 9.78
C LYS A 134 5.66 -20.83 8.72
N ALA A 135 4.68 -20.15 8.09
CA ALA A 135 3.75 -20.76 7.14
C ALA A 135 4.50 -21.45 5.99
N LYS A 136 4.11 -22.70 5.67
CA LYS A 136 4.74 -23.52 4.62
C LYS A 136 4.22 -23.13 3.22
N ALA A 137 4.27 -21.86 2.89
CA ALA A 137 3.79 -21.29 1.62
C ALA A 137 4.77 -20.22 1.12
N ASN A 138 4.82 -20.02 -0.20
CA ASN A 138 5.44 -18.84 -0.79
C ASN A 138 4.35 -17.80 -1.02
N VAL A 139 4.54 -16.61 -0.49
CA VAL A 139 3.55 -15.51 -0.55
C VAL A 139 4.25 -14.20 -0.89
N ILE A 140 3.59 -13.39 -1.72
CA ILE A 140 3.98 -12.01 -2.01
C ILE A 140 2.84 -11.10 -1.59
N GLY A 141 3.12 -10.14 -0.71
CA GLY A 141 2.27 -8.99 -0.44
C GLY A 141 2.75 -7.79 -1.23
N VAL A 142 1.85 -7.07 -1.88
CA VAL A 142 2.16 -5.82 -2.59
C VAL A 142 1.17 -4.77 -2.14
N VAL A 143 1.68 -3.61 -1.70
CA VAL A 143 0.83 -2.48 -1.30
C VAL A 143 1.32 -1.20 -1.97
N GLY A 144 0.41 -0.51 -2.67
CA GLY A 144 0.64 0.82 -3.20
C GLY A 144 0.17 1.85 -2.18
N LEU A 145 1.10 2.69 -1.72
CA LEU A 145 0.89 3.65 -0.64
C LEU A 145 0.94 5.06 -1.21
N VAL A 146 -0.17 5.76 -1.16
CA VAL A 146 -0.33 7.12 -1.66
C VAL A 146 -1.25 7.91 -0.73
N GLU A 147 -1.20 9.22 -0.81
CA GLU A 147 -2.23 10.11 -0.26
C GLU A 147 -2.86 10.86 -1.43
N ASN A 148 -4.18 10.72 -1.59
CA ASN A 148 -4.91 11.47 -2.61
C ASN A 148 -5.35 12.83 -2.05
N HIS A 149 -4.57 13.86 -2.38
CA HIS A 149 -4.74 15.19 -1.82
C HIS A 149 -4.80 16.27 -2.92
N ILE A 150 -5.50 17.37 -2.62
CA ILE A 150 -5.48 18.57 -3.46
C ILE A 150 -4.14 19.26 -3.28
N GLY A 151 -3.50 19.58 -4.38
CA GLY A 151 -2.23 20.32 -4.37
C GLY A 151 -1.93 20.91 -5.74
N SER A 152 -0.93 21.74 -5.81
CA SER A 152 -0.54 22.43 -7.05
C SER A 152 -0.12 21.48 -8.18
N LYS A 153 0.24 20.23 -7.84
CA LYS A 153 0.63 19.19 -8.78
C LYS A 153 -0.40 18.08 -8.94
N ALA A 154 -1.59 18.23 -8.31
CA ALA A 154 -2.59 17.19 -8.33
C ALA A 154 -3.00 16.82 -9.76
N GLN A 155 -3.26 15.52 -9.97
CA GLN A 155 -3.80 15.00 -11.22
C GLN A 155 -5.20 15.57 -11.47
N ARG A 156 -5.52 15.83 -12.74
CA ARG A 156 -6.79 16.44 -13.14
C ARG A 156 -7.61 15.48 -14.00
N PRO A 157 -8.93 15.59 -14.01
CA PRO A 157 -9.74 14.98 -15.05
C PRO A 157 -9.21 15.38 -16.44
N SER A 158 -9.22 14.44 -17.37
CA SER A 158 -8.65 14.51 -18.73
C SER A 158 -7.12 14.43 -18.81
N ASP A 159 -6.38 14.38 -17.70
CA ASP A 159 -4.97 14.02 -17.76
C ASP A 159 -4.80 12.60 -18.31
N VAL A 160 -3.76 12.39 -19.13
CA VAL A 160 -3.43 11.07 -19.65
C VAL A 160 -2.15 10.58 -19.00
N VAL A 161 -2.22 9.43 -18.34
CA VAL A 161 -1.09 8.80 -17.66
C VAL A 161 -0.74 7.46 -18.31
N LYS A 162 0.50 7.03 -18.12
CA LYS A 162 0.96 5.72 -18.59
C LYS A 162 1.07 4.75 -17.42
N SER A 163 0.45 3.58 -17.57
CA SER A 163 0.55 2.51 -16.58
C SER A 163 1.87 1.74 -16.72
N TYR A 164 2.23 0.96 -15.67
CA TYR A 164 3.40 0.07 -15.68
C TYR A 164 3.40 -0.91 -16.87
N SER A 165 2.24 -1.37 -17.31
CA SER A 165 2.11 -2.25 -18.49
C SER A 165 2.27 -1.52 -19.83
N GLY A 166 2.52 -0.21 -19.82
CA GLY A 166 2.70 0.62 -21.01
C GLY A 166 1.41 1.15 -21.63
N LYS A 167 0.24 0.78 -21.10
CA LYS A 167 -1.06 1.29 -21.56
C LYS A 167 -1.27 2.74 -21.11
N THR A 168 -1.90 3.53 -21.96
CA THR A 168 -2.37 4.88 -21.64
C THR A 168 -3.74 4.81 -20.96
N ILE A 169 -3.95 5.68 -20.00
CA ILE A 169 -5.18 5.79 -19.21
C ILE A 169 -5.58 7.26 -19.21
N GLU A 170 -6.75 7.59 -19.73
CA GLU A 170 -7.38 8.89 -19.52
C GLU A 170 -8.04 8.89 -18.14
N VAL A 171 -7.73 9.90 -17.35
CA VAL A 171 -8.28 10.07 -16.01
C VAL A 171 -9.61 10.79 -16.13
N LEU A 172 -10.70 10.13 -15.76
CA LEU A 172 -12.03 10.74 -15.74
C LEU A 172 -12.40 11.26 -14.34
N ASN A 173 -11.89 10.60 -13.31
CA ASN A 173 -12.06 10.97 -11.92
C ASN A 173 -10.72 10.78 -11.19
N THR A 174 -10.35 11.74 -10.38
CA THR A 174 -9.03 11.74 -9.70
C THR A 174 -9.07 11.07 -8.34
#